data_1749c337d3837974b96a505855b87321
#
_entry.id   1749c337d3837974b96a505855b87321
#
_cell.length_a   1.000
_cell.length_b   1.000
_cell.length_c   1.000
_cell.angle_alpha   90.00
_cell.angle_beta   90.00
_cell.angle_gamma   90.00
#
_symmetry.space_group_name_H-M   'P 1'
#
loop_
_entity.id
_entity.type
_entity.pdbx_description
1 polymer ?
#
loop_
_entity_poly.entity_id
_entity_poly.type
_entity_poly.pdbx_seq_one_letter_code
_entity_poly.pdbx_strand_id
1 'polypeptide(L)'
;VQRSPIDKPDADIEDITIPGGPHGRIAVRLIKPAGATGSLPVILYVHGAGWVLGSPQTHDLLVRNLAAGAHAAVVFPDYRRAPEAQYPSQIEEAYATAEWIAEHGSEHGLDPSRLAIAGDSVGGNMATAVTLLAKQRGGPAFAAQLLYYPVTDAGMDTGSYHQFAEGYFLAADGMAWFWDQYLPDTSRRGEIFASPLRATTGELSDLPRAMVINGEADVLRDEGEAYAAKLRAAGVPVTAVRYGGIIHDFVMLHPLAGTQAARAATAQGATFLHQALHDA
;
A
#
# COMPACT_ATOMS: atom_id res chain seq x y z
N VAL A 1 -19.94 2.65 -4.53
CA VAL A 1 -19.16 3.79 -4.03
C VAL A 1 -18.29 4.37 -5.15
N GLN A 2 -17.57 3.53 -5.92
CA GLN A 2 -16.62 3.95 -6.98
C GLN A 2 -17.26 4.16 -8.37
N ARG A 3 -18.59 4.25 -8.48
CA ARG A 3 -19.31 4.40 -9.76
C ARG A 3 -19.61 5.86 -10.14
N SER A 4 -19.38 6.80 -9.24
CA SER A 4 -19.57 8.22 -9.53
C SER A 4 -18.57 8.68 -10.57
N PRO A 5 -18.98 9.38 -11.64
CA PRO A 5 -18.06 10.01 -12.57
C PRO A 5 -17.13 10.96 -11.82
N ILE A 6 -15.85 10.87 -12.11
CA ILE A 6 -14.83 11.74 -11.52
C ILE A 6 -13.72 11.98 -12.54
N ASP A 7 -13.26 13.22 -12.62
CA ASP A 7 -12.13 13.57 -13.47
C ASP A 7 -10.85 12.92 -12.91
N LYS A 8 -10.06 12.34 -13.81
CA LYS A 8 -8.82 11.66 -13.49
C LYS A 8 -7.69 12.23 -14.36
N PRO A 9 -6.46 12.27 -13.85
CA PRO A 9 -5.33 12.56 -14.70
C PRO A 9 -5.25 11.60 -15.90
N ASP A 10 -4.90 12.11 -17.06
CA ASP A 10 -4.62 11.27 -18.22
C ASP A 10 -3.41 10.38 -17.94
N ALA A 11 -3.47 9.14 -18.41
CA ALA A 11 -2.41 8.16 -18.21
C ALA A 11 -2.35 7.17 -19.37
N ASP A 12 -1.14 6.74 -19.68
CA ASP A 12 -0.90 5.61 -20.58
C ASP A 12 -0.99 4.32 -19.74
N ILE A 13 -1.91 3.44 -20.12
CA ILE A 13 -2.21 2.21 -19.37
C ILE A 13 -1.92 0.99 -20.24
N GLU A 14 -1.23 0.03 -19.64
CA GLU A 14 -0.95 -1.27 -20.23
C GLU A 14 -1.29 -2.39 -19.21
N ASP A 15 -2.10 -3.35 -19.62
CA ASP A 15 -2.37 -4.56 -18.81
C ASP A 15 -1.51 -5.72 -19.35
N ILE A 16 -0.68 -6.28 -18.48
CA ILE A 16 0.22 -7.39 -18.81
C ILE A 16 0.03 -8.55 -17.82
N THR A 17 0.59 -9.70 -18.18
CA THR A 17 0.70 -10.84 -17.25
C THR A 17 2.17 -11.19 -17.11
N ILE A 18 2.64 -11.18 -15.87
CA ILE A 18 4.03 -11.52 -15.54
C ILE A 18 4.13 -12.93 -14.93
N PRO A 19 5.24 -13.63 -15.11
CA PRO A 19 5.51 -14.89 -14.40
C PRO A 19 5.80 -14.58 -12.92
N GLY A 20 5.54 -15.54 -12.04
CA GLY A 20 5.91 -15.47 -10.63
C GLY A 20 4.76 -15.72 -9.67
N GLY A 21 5.06 -15.57 -8.38
CA GLY A 21 4.14 -15.81 -7.28
C GLY A 21 3.73 -17.28 -7.13
N PRO A 22 2.94 -17.58 -6.07
CA PRO A 22 2.56 -18.97 -5.76
C PRO A 22 1.74 -19.66 -6.85
N HIS A 23 1.09 -18.86 -7.71
CA HIS A 23 0.21 -19.35 -8.77
C HIS A 23 0.82 -19.29 -10.17
N GLY A 24 2.13 -18.98 -10.27
CA GLY A 24 2.93 -18.99 -11.48
C GLY A 24 2.71 -17.80 -12.42
N ARG A 25 1.68 -16.98 -12.22
CA ARG A 25 1.41 -15.78 -13.03
C ARG A 25 0.60 -14.76 -12.25
N ILE A 26 0.89 -13.48 -12.50
CA ILE A 26 0.24 -12.34 -11.87
C ILE A 26 -0.22 -11.37 -12.97
N ALA A 27 -1.49 -10.94 -12.91
CA ALA A 27 -1.98 -9.85 -13.73
C ALA A 27 -1.46 -8.53 -13.16
N VAL A 28 -0.92 -7.66 -14.01
CA VAL A 28 -0.32 -6.39 -13.60
C VAL A 28 -0.80 -5.29 -14.52
N ARG A 29 -1.19 -4.15 -13.94
CA ARG A 29 -1.45 -2.93 -14.69
C ARG A 29 -0.28 -1.96 -14.53
N LEU A 30 0.28 -1.53 -15.67
CA LEU A 30 1.24 -0.45 -15.74
C LEU A 30 0.49 0.86 -16.02
N ILE A 31 0.73 1.88 -15.18
CA ILE A 31 0.11 3.20 -15.33
C ILE A 31 1.25 4.22 -15.40
N LYS A 32 1.40 4.91 -16.52
CA LYS A 32 2.40 5.96 -16.71
C LYS A 32 1.70 7.30 -16.87
N PRO A 33 2.29 8.42 -16.41
CA PRO A 33 1.79 9.75 -16.77
C PRO A 33 1.69 9.90 -18.27
N ALA A 34 0.59 10.46 -18.79
CA ALA A 34 0.36 10.58 -20.20
C ALA A 34 1.51 11.33 -20.93
N GLY A 35 1.97 10.76 -22.02
CA GLY A 35 3.05 11.34 -22.84
C GLY A 35 4.43 11.34 -22.17
N ALA A 36 4.62 10.64 -21.06
CA ALA A 36 5.91 10.51 -20.43
C ALA A 36 6.89 9.77 -21.35
N THR A 37 8.12 10.27 -21.46
CA THR A 37 9.18 9.70 -22.29
C THR A 37 10.38 9.28 -21.44
N GLY A 38 11.13 8.30 -21.92
CA GLY A 38 12.29 7.78 -21.21
C GLY A 38 11.94 6.76 -20.15
N SER A 39 12.94 6.45 -19.32
CA SER A 39 12.78 5.49 -18.21
C SER A 39 12.24 6.18 -16.95
N LEU A 40 11.11 5.73 -16.44
CA LEU A 40 10.41 6.30 -15.29
C LEU A 40 10.77 5.58 -13.98
N PRO A 41 10.94 6.30 -12.87
CA PRO A 41 10.94 5.69 -11.54
C PRO A 41 9.65 4.90 -11.34
N VAL A 42 9.67 3.98 -10.36
CA VAL A 42 8.58 3.02 -10.18
C VAL A 42 7.97 3.11 -8.80
N ILE A 43 6.65 3.09 -8.75
CA ILE A 43 5.86 2.89 -7.55
C ILE A 43 5.19 1.52 -7.67
N LEU A 44 5.62 0.52 -6.91
CA LEU A 44 4.85 -0.70 -6.72
C LEU A 44 3.67 -0.37 -5.80
N TYR A 45 2.46 -0.37 -6.35
CA TYR A 45 1.27 -0.05 -5.56
C TYR A 45 0.45 -1.30 -5.25
N VAL A 46 0.31 -1.61 -3.96
CA VAL A 46 -0.49 -2.73 -3.47
C VAL A 46 -1.81 -2.20 -2.90
N HIS A 47 -2.93 -2.62 -3.48
CA HIS A 47 -4.23 -2.05 -3.14
C HIS A 47 -4.85 -2.59 -1.86
N GLY A 48 -5.71 -1.80 -1.24
CA GLY A 48 -6.51 -2.13 -0.08
C GLY A 48 -7.79 -2.90 -0.37
N ALA A 49 -8.78 -2.71 0.50
CA ALA A 49 -10.11 -3.33 0.50
C ALA A 49 -10.14 -4.77 1.06
N GLY A 50 -9.51 -4.97 2.24
CA GLY A 50 -9.69 -6.14 3.09
C GLY A 50 -9.16 -7.45 2.51
N TRP A 51 -8.19 -7.43 1.59
CA TRP A 51 -7.68 -8.61 0.85
C TRP A 51 -8.73 -9.36 0.00
N VAL A 52 -10.01 -9.03 0.14
CA VAL A 52 -11.17 -9.72 -0.47
C VAL A 52 -11.74 -8.94 -1.65
N LEU A 53 -11.66 -7.63 -1.57
CA LEU A 53 -12.22 -6.68 -2.55
C LEU A 53 -11.10 -5.90 -3.22
N GLY A 54 -11.48 -4.89 -4.00
CA GLY A 54 -10.52 -4.03 -4.68
C GLY A 54 -10.17 -4.53 -6.10
N SER A 55 -9.61 -3.63 -6.89
CA SER A 55 -9.18 -3.91 -8.26
C SER A 55 -8.43 -2.69 -8.82
N PRO A 56 -7.75 -2.84 -9.99
CA PRO A 56 -7.19 -1.69 -10.70
C PRO A 56 -8.21 -0.58 -11.01
N GLN A 57 -9.51 -0.94 -11.16
CA GLN A 57 -10.56 0.04 -11.45
C GLN A 57 -11.00 0.81 -10.22
N THR A 58 -11.03 0.18 -9.05
CA THR A 58 -11.45 0.85 -7.80
C THR A 58 -10.42 1.86 -7.30
N HIS A 59 -9.15 1.65 -7.61
CA HIS A 59 -8.04 2.51 -7.19
C HIS A 59 -7.51 3.42 -8.30
N ASP A 60 -8.11 3.39 -9.49
CA ASP A 60 -7.63 4.08 -10.70
C ASP A 60 -7.37 5.58 -10.48
N LEU A 61 -8.28 6.30 -9.79
CA LEU A 61 -8.08 7.71 -9.47
C LEU A 61 -6.84 7.96 -8.62
N LEU A 62 -6.69 7.20 -7.54
CA LEU A 62 -5.58 7.36 -6.60
C LEU A 62 -4.24 7.09 -7.28
N VAL A 63 -4.13 5.97 -7.98
CA VAL A 63 -2.86 5.59 -8.61
C VAL A 63 -2.45 6.51 -9.76
N ARG A 64 -3.42 7.05 -10.51
CA ARG A 64 -3.13 8.08 -11.52
C ARG A 64 -2.65 9.40 -10.90
N ASN A 65 -3.26 9.81 -9.78
CA ASN A 65 -2.81 10.99 -9.04
C ASN A 65 -1.39 10.80 -8.50
N LEU A 66 -1.06 9.60 -7.99
CA LEU A 66 0.30 9.29 -7.54
C LEU A 66 1.29 9.24 -8.71
N ALA A 67 0.92 8.60 -9.83
CA ALA A 67 1.76 8.55 -11.03
C ALA A 67 2.08 9.97 -11.55
N ALA A 68 1.06 10.80 -11.72
CA ALA A 68 1.22 12.16 -12.21
C ALA A 68 2.00 13.04 -11.22
N GLY A 69 1.64 13.02 -9.93
CA GLY A 69 2.23 13.88 -8.91
C GLY A 69 3.66 13.47 -8.51
N ALA A 70 3.98 12.18 -8.58
CA ALA A 70 5.34 11.70 -8.35
C ALA A 70 6.20 11.67 -9.62
N HIS A 71 5.62 11.91 -10.80
CA HIS A 71 6.26 11.73 -12.10
C HIS A 71 6.95 10.35 -12.22
N ALA A 72 6.20 9.30 -11.91
CA ALA A 72 6.65 7.91 -11.85
C ALA A 72 5.63 6.97 -12.48
N ALA A 73 6.07 5.81 -12.94
CA ALA A 73 5.17 4.74 -13.32
C ALA A 73 4.63 4.02 -12.09
N VAL A 74 3.34 3.70 -12.09
CA VAL A 74 2.76 2.79 -11.09
C VAL A 74 2.68 1.39 -11.70
N VAL A 75 3.22 0.41 -10.98
CA VAL A 75 3.06 -1.02 -11.25
C VAL A 75 2.07 -1.56 -10.22
N PHE A 76 0.92 -2.01 -10.68
CA PHE A 76 -0.21 -2.40 -9.86
C PHE A 76 -0.50 -3.90 -10.05
N PRO A 77 -0.06 -4.79 -9.15
CA PRO A 77 -0.46 -6.19 -9.19
C PRO A 77 -1.94 -6.35 -8.81
N ASP A 78 -2.72 -6.98 -9.69
CA ASP A 78 -4.08 -7.42 -9.40
C ASP A 78 -4.01 -8.80 -8.72
N TYR A 79 -3.52 -8.80 -7.48
CA TYR A 79 -3.28 -10.00 -6.71
C TYR A 79 -4.54 -10.83 -6.48
N ARG A 80 -4.39 -12.13 -6.30
CA ARG A 80 -5.50 -13.03 -6.01
C ARG A 80 -6.05 -12.77 -4.62
N ARG A 81 -7.36 -12.58 -4.55
CA ARG A 81 -8.06 -12.19 -3.33
C ARG A 81 -8.42 -13.39 -2.47
N ALA A 82 -8.60 -13.12 -1.18
CA ALA A 82 -9.22 -14.05 -0.26
C ALA A 82 -10.75 -14.14 -0.55
N PRO A 83 -11.40 -15.26 -0.25
CA PRO A 83 -10.84 -16.47 0.37
C PRO A 83 -10.19 -17.46 -0.62
N GLU A 84 -10.26 -17.22 -1.95
CA GLU A 84 -9.73 -18.12 -2.98
C GLU A 84 -8.20 -18.27 -2.89
N ALA A 85 -7.52 -17.21 -2.51
CA ALA A 85 -6.12 -17.22 -2.12
C ALA A 85 -5.98 -16.62 -0.72
N GLN A 86 -5.25 -17.30 0.17
CA GLN A 86 -5.07 -16.88 1.55
C GLN A 86 -3.62 -16.50 1.82
N TYR A 87 -3.38 -15.89 2.97
CA TYR A 87 -2.03 -15.58 3.45
C TYR A 87 -1.09 -16.79 3.33
N PRO A 88 0.13 -16.60 2.83
CA PRO A 88 0.77 -15.34 2.41
C PRO A 88 0.70 -15.05 0.90
N SER A 89 -0.23 -15.65 0.15
CA SER A 89 -0.25 -15.59 -1.33
C SER A 89 -0.19 -14.18 -1.88
N GLN A 90 -0.93 -13.24 -1.31
CA GLN A 90 -1.00 -11.85 -1.76
C GLN A 90 0.35 -11.14 -1.60
N ILE A 91 1.01 -11.37 -0.46
CA ILE A 91 2.34 -10.82 -0.17
C ILE A 91 3.38 -11.40 -1.13
N GLU A 92 3.34 -12.70 -1.38
CA GLU A 92 4.25 -13.38 -2.31
C GLU A 92 4.03 -12.91 -3.76
N GLU A 93 2.78 -12.64 -4.18
CA GLU A 93 2.52 -12.06 -5.49
C GLU A 93 3.03 -10.62 -5.60
N ALA A 94 2.86 -9.81 -4.57
CA ALA A 94 3.40 -8.45 -4.54
C ALA A 94 4.94 -8.44 -4.52
N TYR A 95 5.56 -9.34 -3.76
CA TYR A 95 7.01 -9.51 -3.74
C TYR A 95 7.57 -9.99 -5.08
N ALA A 96 6.95 -11.00 -5.70
CA ALA A 96 7.33 -11.46 -7.04
C ALA A 96 7.17 -10.35 -8.11
N THR A 97 6.20 -9.44 -7.94
CA THR A 97 6.08 -8.26 -8.79
C THR A 97 7.26 -7.31 -8.60
N ALA A 98 7.74 -7.13 -7.36
CA ALA A 98 8.95 -6.33 -7.09
C ALA A 98 10.21 -6.95 -7.74
N GLU A 99 10.36 -8.27 -7.65
CA GLU A 99 11.46 -9.01 -8.31
C GLU A 99 11.38 -8.84 -9.83
N TRP A 100 10.19 -9.00 -10.41
CA TRP A 100 9.98 -8.80 -11.84
C TRP A 100 10.32 -7.36 -12.28
N ILE A 101 9.96 -6.34 -11.48
CA ILE A 101 10.36 -4.95 -11.78
C ILE A 101 11.88 -4.84 -11.82
N ALA A 102 12.58 -5.42 -10.85
CA ALA A 102 14.04 -5.37 -10.78
C ALA A 102 14.73 -6.03 -11.99
N GLU A 103 14.18 -7.15 -12.45
CA GLU A 103 14.76 -7.96 -13.51
C GLU A 103 14.35 -7.52 -14.93
N HIS A 104 13.09 -7.14 -15.12
CA HIS A 104 12.48 -6.91 -16.44
C HIS A 104 11.92 -5.49 -16.64
N GLY A 105 11.85 -4.67 -15.60
CA GLY A 105 11.23 -3.35 -15.65
C GLY A 105 11.79 -2.47 -16.78
N SER A 106 13.09 -2.55 -17.06
CA SER A 106 13.76 -1.76 -18.11
C SER A 106 13.20 -2.03 -19.51
N GLU A 107 12.71 -3.23 -19.78
CA GLU A 107 12.08 -3.62 -21.04
C GLU A 107 10.75 -2.88 -21.27
N HIS A 108 10.13 -2.40 -20.19
CA HIS A 108 8.88 -1.66 -20.18
C HIS A 108 9.05 -0.16 -19.91
N GLY A 109 10.28 0.37 -20.03
CA GLY A 109 10.56 1.79 -19.79
C GLY A 109 10.44 2.19 -18.32
N LEU A 110 10.71 1.26 -17.42
CA LEU A 110 10.78 1.47 -15.97
C LEU A 110 12.25 1.54 -15.53
N ASP A 111 12.53 2.33 -14.50
CA ASP A 111 13.85 2.39 -13.88
C ASP A 111 13.85 1.62 -12.54
N PRO A 112 14.30 0.36 -12.52
CA PRO A 112 14.29 -0.45 -11.33
C PRO A 112 15.24 0.05 -10.23
N SER A 113 16.18 0.92 -10.53
CA SER A 113 17.07 1.52 -9.53
C SER A 113 16.38 2.57 -8.66
N ARG A 114 15.22 3.07 -9.10
CA ARG A 114 14.38 4.05 -8.42
C ARG A 114 12.99 3.47 -8.15
N LEU A 115 12.93 2.53 -7.19
CA LEU A 115 11.73 1.80 -6.82
C LEU A 115 11.24 2.23 -5.44
N ALA A 116 9.98 2.60 -5.34
CA ALA A 116 9.26 2.79 -4.08
C ALA A 116 8.08 1.82 -4.00
N ILE A 117 7.57 1.60 -2.78
CA ILE A 117 6.34 0.83 -2.57
C ILE A 117 5.28 1.71 -1.90
N ALA A 118 4.03 1.52 -2.27
CA ALA A 118 2.91 2.22 -1.67
C ALA A 118 1.70 1.29 -1.51
N GLY A 119 0.84 1.60 -0.55
CA GLY A 119 -0.40 0.87 -0.38
C GLY A 119 -1.32 1.54 0.64
N ASP A 120 -2.60 1.20 0.55
CA ASP A 120 -3.66 1.67 1.42
C ASP A 120 -4.26 0.52 2.21
N SER A 121 -4.63 0.72 3.48
CA SER A 121 -5.31 -0.27 4.32
C SER A 121 -4.53 -1.60 4.40
N VAL A 122 -5.14 -2.71 3.99
CA VAL A 122 -4.46 -4.01 3.85
C VAL A 122 -3.37 -4.00 2.78
N GLY A 123 -3.44 -3.09 1.81
CA GLY A 123 -2.35 -2.86 0.86
C GLY A 123 -1.13 -2.23 1.53
N GLY A 124 -1.34 -1.33 2.50
CA GLY A 124 -0.29 -0.83 3.38
C GLY A 124 0.35 -1.93 4.24
N ASN A 125 -0.46 -2.88 4.74
CA ASN A 125 0.03 -4.08 5.40
C ASN A 125 0.96 -4.89 4.50
N MET A 126 0.49 -5.22 3.30
CA MET A 126 1.27 -6.00 2.33
C MET A 126 2.52 -5.24 1.86
N ALA A 127 2.45 -3.93 1.64
CA ALA A 127 3.60 -3.11 1.30
C ALA A 127 4.70 -3.21 2.37
N THR A 128 4.31 -3.12 3.65
CA THR A 128 5.23 -3.32 4.77
C THR A 128 5.83 -4.73 4.80
N ALA A 129 4.98 -5.75 4.63
CA ALA A 129 5.44 -7.14 4.59
C ALA A 129 6.43 -7.38 3.45
N VAL A 130 6.21 -6.78 2.28
CA VAL A 130 7.12 -6.86 1.13
C VAL A 130 8.47 -6.22 1.44
N THR A 131 8.52 -5.06 2.14
CA THR A 131 9.81 -4.47 2.54
C THR A 131 10.58 -5.35 3.53
N LEU A 132 9.87 -5.97 4.48
CA LEU A 132 10.46 -6.95 5.41
C LEU A 132 10.98 -8.19 4.68
N LEU A 133 10.21 -8.73 3.72
CA LEU A 133 10.65 -9.86 2.89
C LEU A 133 11.87 -9.51 2.05
N ALA A 134 11.87 -8.33 1.42
CA ALA A 134 13.00 -7.87 0.63
C ALA A 134 14.27 -7.79 1.47
N LYS A 135 14.20 -7.24 2.69
CA LYS A 135 15.31 -7.24 3.63
C LYS A 135 15.76 -8.68 3.98
N GLN A 136 14.82 -9.56 4.31
CA GLN A 136 15.12 -10.92 4.74
C GLN A 136 15.73 -11.77 3.62
N ARG A 137 15.27 -11.58 2.38
CA ARG A 137 15.69 -12.38 1.21
C ARG A 137 16.84 -11.76 0.42
N GLY A 138 17.26 -10.52 0.77
CA GLY A 138 18.24 -9.77 -0.01
C GLY A 138 17.71 -9.39 -1.39
N GLY A 139 16.41 -9.11 -1.46
CA GLY A 139 15.69 -8.80 -2.69
C GLY A 139 15.76 -7.32 -3.09
N PRO A 140 14.80 -6.84 -3.91
CA PRO A 140 14.83 -5.48 -4.45
C PRO A 140 14.91 -4.41 -3.36
N ALA A 141 15.74 -3.39 -3.58
CA ALA A 141 15.83 -2.25 -2.69
C ALA A 141 14.71 -1.24 -2.97
N PHE A 142 14.04 -0.77 -1.93
CA PHE A 142 13.04 0.29 -2.02
C PHE A 142 13.60 1.61 -1.49
N ALA A 143 13.43 2.71 -2.25
CA ALA A 143 13.81 4.05 -1.83
C ALA A 143 12.88 4.61 -0.74
N ALA A 144 11.61 4.22 -0.76
CA ALA A 144 10.60 4.68 0.19
C ALA A 144 9.40 3.73 0.29
N GLN A 145 8.64 3.86 1.41
CA GLN A 145 7.33 3.24 1.58
C GLN A 145 6.28 4.30 1.96
N LEU A 146 5.18 4.37 1.20
CA LEU A 146 4.03 5.23 1.47
C LEU A 146 2.86 4.37 1.93
N LEU A 147 2.41 4.57 3.15
CA LEU A 147 1.39 3.76 3.82
C LEU A 147 0.19 4.63 4.18
N TYR A 148 -0.93 4.44 3.49
CA TYR A 148 -2.19 5.08 3.82
C TYR A 148 -2.97 4.19 4.79
N TYR A 149 -3.25 4.69 5.97
CA TYR A 149 -4.03 4.03 7.04
C TYR A 149 -3.78 2.51 7.13
N PRO A 150 -2.52 2.08 7.28
CA PRO A 150 -2.16 0.69 7.11
C PRO A 150 -2.72 -0.20 8.23
N VAL A 151 -3.13 -1.42 7.88
CA VAL A 151 -3.32 -2.51 8.85
C VAL A 151 -1.94 -2.97 9.32
N THR A 152 -1.71 -3.00 10.63
CA THR A 152 -0.39 -3.37 11.17
C THR A 152 -0.42 -4.42 12.27
N ASP A 153 -1.59 -4.71 12.85
CA ASP A 153 -1.75 -5.77 13.85
C ASP A 153 -3.14 -6.44 13.79
N ALA A 154 -3.16 -7.75 13.85
CA ALA A 154 -4.40 -8.53 13.96
C ALA A 154 -5.00 -8.55 15.38
N GLY A 155 -4.42 -7.83 16.34
CA GLY A 155 -4.91 -7.75 17.70
C GLY A 155 -6.25 -7.05 17.85
N MET A 156 -6.52 -6.04 17.00
CA MET A 156 -7.80 -5.30 16.96
C MET A 156 -8.29 -4.78 18.31
N ASP A 157 -7.37 -4.41 19.23
CA ASP A 157 -7.65 -4.04 20.61
C ASP A 157 -7.01 -2.70 21.00
N THR A 158 -7.15 -1.71 20.12
CA THR A 158 -6.66 -0.36 20.38
C THR A 158 -7.78 0.59 20.77
N GLY A 159 -7.44 1.76 21.29
CA GLY A 159 -8.41 2.80 21.62
C GLY A 159 -9.27 3.20 20.42
N SER A 160 -8.68 3.27 19.22
CA SER A 160 -9.42 3.57 17.99
C SER A 160 -10.38 2.46 17.59
N TYR A 161 -10.04 1.18 17.78
CA TYR A 161 -10.97 0.07 17.57
C TYR A 161 -12.21 0.16 18.47
N HIS A 162 -12.04 0.57 19.73
CA HIS A 162 -13.17 0.77 20.64
C HIS A 162 -13.97 2.05 20.27
N GLN A 163 -13.26 3.14 19.97
CA GLN A 163 -13.89 4.44 19.72
C GLN A 163 -14.68 4.48 18.41
N PHE A 164 -14.19 3.84 17.34
CA PHE A 164 -14.75 3.91 16.00
C PHE A 164 -15.29 2.56 15.50
N ALA A 165 -15.60 1.64 16.43
CA ALA A 165 -16.07 0.29 16.15
C ALA A 165 -17.22 0.24 15.14
N GLU A 166 -18.14 1.20 15.21
CA GLU A 166 -19.35 1.26 14.39
C GLU A 166 -19.61 2.69 13.90
N GLY A 167 -20.23 2.81 12.72
CA GLY A 167 -20.72 4.10 12.20
C GLY A 167 -19.69 4.95 11.44
N TYR A 168 -18.45 4.48 11.30
CA TYR A 168 -17.35 5.24 10.66
C TYR A 168 -16.79 4.56 9.40
N PHE A 169 -17.63 3.96 8.60
CA PHE A 169 -17.33 3.26 7.35
C PHE A 169 -16.67 1.89 7.56
N LEU A 170 -15.40 1.84 8.02
CA LEU A 170 -14.77 0.58 8.39
C LEU A 170 -15.14 0.25 9.84
N ALA A 171 -15.90 -0.83 10.02
CA ALA A 171 -16.30 -1.31 11.34
C ALA A 171 -15.31 -2.35 11.88
N ALA A 172 -15.25 -2.49 13.21
CA ALA A 172 -14.37 -3.46 13.87
C ALA A 172 -14.71 -4.91 13.51
N ASP A 173 -16.01 -5.24 13.45
CA ASP A 173 -16.49 -6.57 13.02
C ASP A 173 -16.20 -6.84 11.54
N GLY A 174 -16.24 -5.82 10.70
CA GLY A 174 -15.80 -5.89 9.31
C GLY A 174 -14.32 -6.27 9.19
N MET A 175 -13.45 -5.66 9.99
CA MET A 175 -12.03 -6.04 10.02
C MET A 175 -11.83 -7.47 10.52
N ALA A 176 -12.56 -7.90 11.54
CA ALA A 176 -12.52 -9.28 12.04
C ALA A 176 -12.90 -10.26 10.93
N TRP A 177 -13.97 -9.97 10.20
CA TRP A 177 -14.39 -10.79 9.06
C TRP A 177 -13.34 -10.84 7.95
N PHE A 178 -12.68 -9.72 7.60
CA PHE A 178 -11.60 -9.69 6.61
C PHE A 178 -10.41 -10.55 7.04
N TRP A 179 -10.02 -10.49 8.30
CA TRP A 179 -8.98 -11.36 8.85
C TRP A 179 -9.35 -12.84 8.76
N ASP A 180 -10.61 -13.20 9.02
CA ASP A 180 -11.08 -14.59 8.92
C ASP A 180 -11.03 -15.13 7.48
N GLN A 181 -11.25 -14.26 6.47
CA GLN A 181 -11.11 -14.64 5.06
C GLN A 181 -9.63 -14.77 4.65
N TYR A 182 -8.78 -13.84 5.10
CA TYR A 182 -7.38 -13.75 4.70
C TYR A 182 -6.48 -14.76 5.42
N LEU A 183 -6.62 -14.87 6.73
CA LEU A 183 -5.82 -15.74 7.61
C LEU A 183 -6.71 -16.40 8.67
N PRO A 184 -7.45 -17.47 8.31
CA PRO A 184 -8.35 -18.16 9.23
C PRO A 184 -7.64 -18.84 10.38
N ASP A 185 -6.38 -19.27 10.19
CA ASP A 185 -5.54 -19.78 11.29
C ASP A 185 -5.08 -18.63 12.18
N THR A 186 -5.83 -18.42 13.27
CA THR A 186 -5.58 -17.34 14.22
C THR A 186 -4.22 -17.43 14.91
N SER A 187 -3.64 -18.63 15.01
CA SER A 187 -2.32 -18.82 15.64
C SER A 187 -1.18 -18.17 14.84
N ARG A 188 -1.39 -17.98 13.53
CA ARG A 188 -0.44 -17.37 12.62
C ARG A 188 -0.59 -15.85 12.48
N ARG A 189 -1.68 -15.27 13.00
CA ARG A 189 -1.94 -13.82 12.91
C ARG A 189 -0.88 -12.97 13.61
N GLY A 190 -0.08 -13.57 14.50
CA GLY A 190 1.07 -12.94 15.14
C GLY A 190 2.37 -12.96 14.32
N GLU A 191 2.42 -13.60 13.16
CA GLU A 191 3.58 -13.57 12.27
C GLU A 191 3.84 -12.13 11.81
N ILE A 192 5.12 -11.72 11.71
CA ILE A 192 5.49 -10.33 11.37
C ILE A 192 5.07 -9.88 9.98
N PHE A 193 4.85 -10.81 9.07
CA PHE A 193 4.33 -10.51 7.73
C PHE A 193 2.81 -10.34 7.71
N ALA A 194 2.08 -10.89 8.69
CA ALA A 194 0.66 -10.62 8.90
C ALA A 194 0.45 -9.38 9.77
N SER A 195 1.20 -9.28 10.87
CA SER A 195 1.11 -8.21 11.87
C SER A 195 2.48 -7.52 12.03
N PRO A 196 2.87 -6.62 11.13
CA PRO A 196 4.19 -5.98 11.13
C PRO A 196 4.48 -5.14 12.37
N LEU A 197 3.46 -4.68 13.08
CA LEU A 197 3.64 -4.03 14.37
C LEU A 197 4.29 -4.94 15.41
N ARG A 198 4.26 -6.25 15.26
CA ARG A 198 4.89 -7.24 16.15
C ARG A 198 6.38 -7.47 15.87
N ALA A 199 6.88 -7.02 14.72
CA ALA A 199 8.30 -7.11 14.40
C ALA A 199 9.13 -6.34 15.45
N THR A 200 10.30 -6.85 15.77
CA THR A 200 11.26 -6.17 16.66
C THR A 200 11.86 -4.94 15.98
N THR A 201 12.45 -4.03 16.74
CA THR A 201 13.17 -2.88 16.17
C THR A 201 14.37 -3.32 15.30
N GLY A 202 15.01 -4.47 15.61
CA GLY A 202 16.06 -5.04 14.79
C GLY A 202 15.57 -5.56 13.43
N GLU A 203 14.37 -6.15 13.38
CA GLU A 203 13.75 -6.55 12.12
C GLU A 203 13.31 -5.36 11.28
N LEU A 204 12.88 -4.27 11.93
CA LEU A 204 12.45 -3.02 11.27
C LEU A 204 13.61 -2.08 10.92
N SER A 205 14.83 -2.27 11.46
CA SER A 205 15.98 -1.43 11.10
C SER A 205 16.27 -1.51 9.60
N ASP A 206 16.88 -0.48 9.05
CA ASP A 206 17.28 -0.41 7.64
C ASP A 206 16.14 -0.61 6.61
N LEU A 207 14.88 -0.56 7.05
CA LEU A 207 13.74 -0.46 6.13
C LEU A 207 13.75 0.92 5.44
N PRO A 208 13.14 1.03 4.24
CA PRO A 208 13.09 2.28 3.50
C PRO A 208 12.38 3.37 4.30
N ARG A 209 12.79 4.63 4.10
CA ARG A 209 12.10 5.79 4.69
C ARG A 209 10.60 5.70 4.46
N ALA A 210 9.80 6.10 5.47
CA ALA A 210 8.38 5.88 5.47
C ALA A 210 7.57 7.16 5.60
N MET A 211 6.43 7.21 4.91
CA MET A 211 5.33 8.11 5.22
C MET A 211 4.11 7.31 5.60
N VAL A 212 3.55 7.58 6.79
CA VAL A 212 2.32 6.94 7.28
C VAL A 212 1.25 8.01 7.43
N ILE A 213 0.14 7.86 6.73
CA ILE A 213 -0.97 8.82 6.71
C ILE A 213 -2.22 8.13 7.22
N ASN A 214 -2.81 8.63 8.32
CA ASN A 214 -4.01 8.09 8.95
C ASN A 214 -5.19 9.07 8.92
N GLY A 215 -6.41 8.54 8.91
CA GLY A 215 -7.62 9.28 9.23
C GLY A 215 -7.89 9.29 10.74
N GLU A 216 -8.50 10.36 11.25
CA GLU A 216 -8.83 10.46 12.67
C GLU A 216 -9.88 9.44 13.11
N ALA A 217 -10.97 9.32 12.33
CA ALA A 217 -12.12 8.48 12.64
C ALA A 217 -12.00 7.10 11.94
N ASP A 218 -10.96 6.35 12.34
CA ASP A 218 -10.59 5.08 11.72
C ASP A 218 -10.18 4.08 12.81
N VAL A 219 -10.70 2.87 12.75
CA VAL A 219 -10.31 1.78 13.67
C VAL A 219 -8.81 1.48 13.61
N LEU A 220 -8.17 1.66 12.45
CA LEU A 220 -6.74 1.38 12.22
C LEU A 220 -5.80 2.52 12.65
N ARG A 221 -6.36 3.67 13.08
CA ARG A 221 -5.57 4.87 13.42
C ARG A 221 -4.42 4.57 14.38
N ASP A 222 -4.75 3.97 15.52
CA ASP A 222 -3.78 3.82 16.62
C ASP A 222 -2.69 2.81 16.28
N GLU A 223 -3.01 1.72 15.60
CA GLU A 223 -2.01 0.73 15.17
C GLU A 223 -1.10 1.28 14.07
N GLY A 224 -1.62 2.08 13.13
CA GLY A 224 -0.82 2.76 12.11
C GLY A 224 0.15 3.77 12.72
N GLU A 225 -0.29 4.55 13.72
CA GLU A 225 0.58 5.49 14.46
C GLU A 225 1.61 4.76 15.32
N ALA A 226 1.23 3.67 15.98
CA ALA A 226 2.15 2.83 16.75
C ALA A 226 3.24 2.22 15.85
N TYR A 227 2.86 1.79 14.64
CA TYR A 227 3.83 1.29 13.67
C TYR A 227 4.81 2.38 13.22
N ALA A 228 4.33 3.58 12.91
CA ALA A 228 5.18 4.74 12.59
C ALA A 228 6.14 5.08 13.74
N ALA A 229 5.68 5.01 14.99
CA ALA A 229 6.53 5.22 16.16
C ALA A 229 7.60 4.14 16.29
N LYS A 230 7.23 2.88 16.01
CA LYS A 230 8.16 1.74 16.08
C LYS A 230 9.22 1.78 14.99
N LEU A 231 8.86 2.17 13.76
CA LEU A 231 9.83 2.44 12.68
C LEU A 231 10.85 3.50 13.09
N ARG A 232 10.41 4.63 13.69
CA ARG A 232 11.32 5.66 14.22
C ARG A 232 12.25 5.11 15.29
N ALA A 233 11.74 4.30 16.21
CA ALA A 233 12.54 3.65 17.25
C ALA A 233 13.58 2.67 16.66
N ALA A 234 13.31 2.12 15.48
CA ALA A 234 14.24 1.28 14.72
C ALA A 234 15.25 2.08 13.87
N GLY A 235 15.23 3.42 13.93
CA GLY A 235 16.15 4.29 13.19
C GLY A 235 15.69 4.62 11.76
N VAL A 236 14.51 4.20 11.34
CA VAL A 236 13.95 4.52 10.02
C VAL A 236 13.47 5.98 10.01
N PRO A 237 13.81 6.80 8.99
CA PRO A 237 13.23 8.13 8.81
C PRO A 237 11.72 8.03 8.54
N VAL A 238 10.88 8.64 9.38
CA VAL A 238 9.42 8.54 9.29
C VAL A 238 8.75 9.90 9.37
N THR A 239 7.87 10.18 8.41
CA THR A 239 6.83 11.21 8.50
C THR A 239 5.51 10.54 8.81
N ALA A 240 4.86 10.91 9.91
CA ALA A 240 3.53 10.40 10.28
C ALA A 240 2.54 11.56 10.36
N VAL A 241 1.38 11.41 9.72
CA VAL A 241 0.37 12.47 9.64
C VAL A 241 -1.00 11.87 9.96
N ARG A 242 -1.77 12.55 10.81
CA ARG A 242 -3.20 12.29 11.04
C ARG A 242 -4.01 13.41 10.43
N TYR A 243 -4.94 13.07 9.54
CA TYR A 243 -5.93 14.01 9.02
C TYR A 243 -7.18 14.01 9.91
N GLY A 244 -7.52 15.19 10.46
CA GLY A 244 -8.69 15.36 11.33
C GLY A 244 -10.01 15.28 10.59
N GLY A 245 -11.06 14.78 11.25
CA GLY A 245 -12.44 14.77 10.76
C GLY A 245 -12.70 13.88 9.54
N ILE A 246 -11.85 12.90 9.27
CA ILE A 246 -11.98 12.02 8.09
C ILE A 246 -11.95 10.55 8.49
N ILE A 247 -12.62 9.71 7.70
CA ILE A 247 -12.78 8.27 7.91
C ILE A 247 -11.74 7.45 7.13
N HIS A 248 -11.75 6.13 7.34
CA HIS A 248 -10.97 5.16 6.56
C HIS A 248 -11.22 5.30 5.06
N ASP A 249 -10.26 4.89 4.23
CA ASP A 249 -10.30 4.88 2.75
C ASP A 249 -10.48 6.25 2.09
N PHE A 250 -10.27 7.36 2.82
CA PHE A 250 -10.59 8.70 2.31
C PHE A 250 -9.80 9.14 1.07
N VAL A 251 -8.60 8.61 0.83
CA VAL A 251 -7.83 8.93 -0.40
C VAL A 251 -8.30 8.14 -1.62
N MET A 252 -8.96 6.98 -1.42
CA MET A 252 -9.39 6.12 -2.53
C MET A 252 -10.88 6.28 -2.87
N LEU A 253 -11.73 6.66 -1.91
CA LEU A 253 -13.18 6.76 -2.10
C LEU A 253 -13.56 7.96 -2.97
N HIS A 254 -14.16 7.72 -4.14
CA HIS A 254 -14.61 8.79 -5.05
C HIS A 254 -15.50 9.84 -4.38
N PRO A 255 -16.49 9.50 -3.52
CA PRO A 255 -17.29 10.49 -2.82
C PRO A 255 -16.49 11.44 -1.92
N LEU A 256 -15.31 11.03 -1.47
CA LEU A 256 -14.44 11.83 -0.60
C LEU A 256 -13.31 12.54 -1.34
N ALA A 257 -13.09 12.23 -2.62
CA ALA A 257 -11.98 12.76 -3.41
C ALA A 257 -11.98 14.30 -3.50
N GLY A 258 -13.16 14.93 -3.42
CA GLY A 258 -13.33 16.39 -3.39
C GLY A 258 -13.03 17.03 -2.02
N THR A 259 -12.84 16.26 -0.95
CA THR A 259 -12.55 16.79 0.38
C THR A 259 -11.14 17.38 0.45
N GLN A 260 -10.96 18.36 1.35
CA GLN A 260 -9.62 18.93 1.56
C GLN A 260 -8.63 17.90 2.08
N ALA A 261 -9.07 17.01 2.98
CA ALA A 261 -8.22 15.96 3.54
C ALA A 261 -7.73 14.98 2.46
N ALA A 262 -8.63 14.48 1.59
CA ALA A 262 -8.25 13.54 0.53
C ALA A 262 -7.26 14.16 -0.47
N ARG A 263 -7.54 15.40 -0.93
CA ARG A 263 -6.62 16.11 -1.84
C ARG A 263 -5.26 16.35 -1.21
N ALA A 264 -5.23 16.85 0.04
CA ALA A 264 -3.99 17.15 0.73
C ALA A 264 -3.17 15.90 1.00
N ALA A 265 -3.79 14.80 1.46
CA ALA A 265 -3.11 13.54 1.73
C ALA A 265 -2.54 12.91 0.45
N THR A 266 -3.30 12.93 -0.65
CA THR A 266 -2.83 12.42 -1.95
C THR A 266 -1.65 13.25 -2.48
N ALA A 267 -1.74 14.59 -2.42
CA ALA A 267 -0.67 15.47 -2.85
C ALA A 267 0.60 15.30 -1.98
N GLN A 268 0.44 15.17 -0.66
CA GLN A 268 1.55 14.94 0.26
C GLN A 268 2.26 13.61 -0.01
N GLY A 269 1.49 12.53 -0.23
CA GLY A 269 2.04 11.23 -0.60
C GLY A 269 2.77 11.25 -1.93
N ALA A 270 2.20 11.91 -2.95
CA ALA A 270 2.83 12.07 -4.25
C ALA A 270 4.15 12.88 -4.17
N THR A 271 4.16 13.97 -3.41
CA THR A 271 5.38 14.78 -3.17
C THR A 271 6.45 13.95 -2.45
N PHE A 272 6.08 13.19 -1.43
CA PHE A 272 7.02 12.31 -0.72
C PHE A 272 7.65 11.27 -1.65
N LEU A 273 6.84 10.63 -2.50
CA LEU A 273 7.33 9.67 -3.49
C LEU A 273 8.21 10.34 -4.55
N HIS A 274 7.82 11.53 -5.03
CA HIS A 274 8.64 12.30 -5.96
C HIS A 274 10.04 12.56 -5.39
N GLN A 275 10.12 13.12 -4.18
CA GLN A 275 11.39 13.38 -3.50
C GLN A 275 12.22 12.11 -3.27
N ALA A 276 11.55 10.99 -2.97
CA ALA A 276 12.22 9.72 -2.76
C ALA A 276 12.85 9.15 -4.04
N LEU A 277 12.21 9.38 -5.16
CA LEU A 277 12.55 8.76 -6.44
C LEU A 277 13.41 9.65 -7.35
N HIS A 278 13.50 10.97 -7.07
CA HIS A 278 14.22 11.92 -7.94
C HIS A 278 15.36 12.67 -7.24
N ASP A 279 15.33 12.79 -5.89
CA ASP A 279 16.32 13.56 -5.14
C ASP A 279 17.43 12.69 -4.49
N ALA A 280 17.60 11.44 -4.95
CA ALA A 280 18.55 10.47 -4.39
C ALA A 280 19.94 10.56 -5.06
#